data_21d36007362c516c78e584bdd0925967
#
_entry.id   21d36007362c516c78e584bdd0925967
#
_cell.length_a   1.000
_cell.length_b   1.000
_cell.length_c   1.000
_cell.angle_alpha   90.00
_cell.angle_beta   90.00
_cell.angle_gamma   90.00
#
_symmetry.space_group_name_H-M   'P 1'
#
loop_
_entity.id
_entity.type
_entity.pdbx_description
1 polymer ?
#
loop_
_entity_poly.entity_id
_entity_poly.type
_entity_poly.pdbx_seq_one_letter_code
_entity_poly.pdbx_strand_id
1 'polypeptide(L)'
;MPGMLLVLLVTLSLYLVTMPQTITLEDAGLFQMICHKGGIGHPPGYPLFILSCQAFVNLPVFEQDVVAGNLMSALFASAACSVLLIVLRQLQVTGLLSVSLALVYGLSATFWSQAIIVEVYSLAVLLFLICLSLSLAYRDSEQVKYLLWLALVYGLALSNHWPLQGLGTPALLAILAPKARLIVRFLLVPANFLAI
;
A
#
# COMPACT_ATOMS: atom_id res chain seq x y z
N MET A 1 16.54 10.45 -1.92
CA MET A 1 16.59 9.16 -2.65
C MET A 1 17.43 8.06 -1.99
N PRO A 2 18.68 8.27 -1.48
CA PRO A 2 19.44 7.15 -0.91
C PRO A 2 18.77 6.49 0.31
N GLY A 3 18.15 7.26 1.21
CA GLY A 3 17.45 6.70 2.37
C GLY A 3 16.25 5.81 2.02
N MET A 4 15.52 6.13 0.96
CA MET A 4 14.40 5.32 0.49
C MET A 4 14.87 3.96 -0.05
N LEU A 5 15.93 3.96 -0.85
CA LEU A 5 16.56 2.74 -1.35
C LEU A 5 17.13 1.90 -0.20
N LEU A 6 17.75 2.54 0.79
CA LEU A 6 18.26 1.86 1.97
C LEU A 6 17.13 1.16 2.74
N VAL A 7 16.04 1.86 3.05
CA VAL A 7 14.89 1.26 3.76
C VAL A 7 14.32 0.10 2.96
N LEU A 8 14.11 0.27 1.64
CA LEU A 8 13.60 -0.79 0.76
C LEU A 8 14.50 -2.03 0.81
N LEU A 9 15.80 -1.86 0.59
CA LEU A 9 16.72 -2.99 0.49
C LEU A 9 16.90 -3.70 1.84
N VAL A 10 17.00 -2.95 2.94
CA VAL A 10 17.14 -3.55 4.28
C VAL A 10 15.90 -4.35 4.65
N THR A 11 14.71 -3.77 4.52
CA THR A 11 13.47 -4.48 4.86
C THR A 11 13.23 -5.67 3.93
N LEU A 12 13.40 -5.49 2.61
CA LEU A 12 13.22 -6.58 1.65
C LEU A 12 14.19 -7.74 1.91
N SER A 13 15.49 -7.45 2.11
CA SER A 13 16.49 -8.50 2.39
C SER A 13 16.13 -9.30 3.64
N LEU A 14 15.70 -8.63 4.71
CA LEU A 14 15.31 -9.30 5.94
C LEU A 14 14.03 -10.15 5.76
N TYR A 15 13.03 -9.63 5.06
CA TYR A 15 11.82 -10.39 4.75
C TYR A 15 12.11 -11.62 3.89
N LEU A 16 12.95 -11.50 2.86
CA LEU A 16 13.33 -12.62 2.01
C LEU A 16 14.07 -13.73 2.76
N VAL A 17 14.95 -13.37 3.69
CA VAL A 17 15.70 -14.35 4.50
C VAL A 17 14.79 -15.04 5.53
N THR A 18 13.73 -14.36 5.99
CA THR A 18 12.87 -14.86 7.07
C THR A 18 11.51 -15.37 6.59
N MET A 19 11.15 -15.17 5.31
CA MET A 19 9.88 -15.68 4.80
C MET A 19 9.84 -17.21 4.77
N PRO A 20 8.73 -17.82 5.23
CA PRO A 20 8.57 -19.27 5.22
C PRO A 20 8.49 -19.80 3.78
N GLN A 21 9.02 -21.01 3.59
CA GLN A 21 8.94 -21.74 2.31
C GLN A 21 7.72 -22.67 2.25
N THR A 22 6.93 -22.72 3.32
CA THR A 22 5.74 -23.56 3.47
C THR A 22 4.54 -22.73 3.85
N ILE A 23 3.34 -23.29 3.68
CA ILE A 23 2.09 -22.66 4.11
C ILE A 23 2.13 -22.50 5.63
N THR A 24 1.84 -21.29 6.09
CA THR A 24 1.76 -20.94 7.52
C THR A 24 0.31 -20.95 8.01
N LEU A 25 0.16 -20.77 9.31
CA LEU A 25 -1.13 -20.59 9.97
C LEU A 25 -1.81 -19.26 9.56
N GLU A 26 -2.97 -18.98 10.12
CA GLU A 26 -3.85 -17.86 9.81
C GLU A 26 -4.53 -18.04 8.43
N ASP A 27 -4.92 -16.96 7.77
CA ASP A 27 -5.60 -17.00 6.48
C ASP A 27 -4.65 -17.26 5.29
N ALA A 28 -3.33 -17.33 5.53
CA ALA A 28 -2.32 -17.51 4.49
C ALA A 28 -2.57 -18.78 3.66
N GLY A 29 -3.03 -19.87 4.28
CA GLY A 29 -3.38 -21.10 3.55
C GLY A 29 -4.57 -20.92 2.61
N LEU A 30 -5.59 -20.18 3.04
CA LEU A 30 -6.75 -19.85 2.21
C LEU A 30 -6.33 -18.96 1.03
N PHE A 31 -5.55 -17.91 1.29
CA PHE A 31 -5.08 -17.01 0.23
C PHE A 31 -4.16 -17.72 -0.76
N GLN A 32 -3.26 -18.59 -0.32
CA GLN A 32 -2.44 -19.42 -1.22
C GLN A 32 -3.30 -20.25 -2.17
N MET A 33 -4.31 -20.92 -1.64
CA MET A 33 -5.25 -21.71 -2.45
C MET A 33 -5.99 -20.85 -3.48
N ILE A 34 -6.47 -19.68 -3.09
CA ILE A 34 -7.21 -18.77 -3.98
C ILE A 34 -6.29 -18.14 -5.03
N CYS A 35 -5.05 -17.81 -4.67
CA CYS A 35 -4.06 -17.32 -5.60
C CYS A 35 -3.76 -18.37 -6.70
N HIS A 36 -3.66 -19.64 -6.34
CA HIS A 36 -3.40 -20.71 -7.29
C HIS A 36 -4.61 -21.05 -8.17
N LYS A 37 -5.77 -21.31 -7.54
CA LYS A 37 -6.97 -21.83 -8.25
C LYS A 37 -7.89 -20.74 -8.78
N GLY A 38 -7.72 -19.50 -8.36
CA GLY A 38 -8.73 -18.48 -8.49
C GLY A 38 -9.87 -18.67 -7.48
N GLY A 39 -10.72 -17.66 -7.39
CA GLY A 39 -11.89 -17.71 -6.50
C GLY A 39 -12.08 -16.40 -5.75
N ILE A 40 -12.98 -16.43 -4.78
CA ILE A 40 -13.30 -15.27 -3.93
C ILE A 40 -12.89 -15.64 -2.52
N GLY A 41 -12.09 -14.77 -1.89
CA GLY A 41 -11.76 -14.90 -0.47
C GLY A 41 -12.99 -14.71 0.42
N HIS A 42 -12.81 -14.92 1.74
CA HIS A 42 -13.85 -14.55 2.69
C HIS A 42 -14.23 -13.05 2.55
N PRO A 43 -15.43 -12.62 2.99
CA PRO A 43 -15.81 -11.21 2.89
C PRO A 43 -14.75 -10.25 3.46
N PRO A 44 -14.42 -9.18 2.74
CA PRO A 44 -15.07 -8.59 1.56
C PRO A 44 -14.58 -9.06 0.18
N GLY A 45 -13.75 -10.11 0.09
CA GLY A 45 -13.38 -10.73 -1.19
C GLY A 45 -12.03 -10.31 -1.77
N TYR A 46 -11.48 -9.19 -1.39
CA TYR A 46 -10.12 -8.65 -1.73
C TYR A 46 -9.72 -8.74 -3.22
N PRO A 47 -10.52 -8.24 -4.18
CA PRO A 47 -10.27 -8.51 -5.60
C PRO A 47 -8.92 -8.02 -6.09
N LEU A 48 -8.44 -6.84 -5.67
CA LEU A 48 -7.14 -6.33 -6.09
C LEU A 48 -5.99 -7.22 -5.58
N PHE A 49 -6.09 -7.68 -4.31
CA PHE A 49 -5.07 -8.58 -3.74
C PHE A 49 -5.02 -9.90 -4.51
N ILE A 50 -6.17 -10.50 -4.76
CA ILE A 50 -6.27 -11.79 -5.47
C ILE A 50 -5.68 -11.68 -6.87
N LEU A 51 -6.05 -10.65 -7.63
CA LEU A 51 -5.48 -10.40 -8.97
C LEU A 51 -3.96 -10.20 -8.92
N SER A 52 -3.46 -9.46 -7.93
CA SER A 52 -2.03 -9.26 -7.75
C SER A 52 -1.33 -10.59 -7.44
N CYS A 53 -1.90 -11.37 -6.52
CA CYS A 53 -1.33 -12.66 -6.14
C CYS A 53 -1.34 -13.66 -7.31
N GLN A 54 -2.43 -13.75 -8.05
CA GLN A 54 -2.49 -14.58 -9.27
C GLN A 54 -1.44 -14.17 -10.29
N ALA A 55 -1.20 -12.88 -10.46
CA ALA A 55 -0.15 -12.41 -11.35
C ALA A 55 1.24 -12.90 -10.91
N PHE A 56 1.51 -12.93 -9.59
CA PHE A 56 2.79 -13.40 -9.06
C PHE A 56 2.95 -14.92 -9.17
N VAL A 57 1.95 -15.71 -8.76
CA VAL A 57 2.05 -17.18 -8.79
C VAL A 57 2.10 -17.76 -10.22
N ASN A 58 1.59 -17.02 -11.21
CA ASN A 58 1.67 -17.42 -12.62
C ASN A 58 2.99 -16.99 -13.31
N LEU A 59 3.92 -16.33 -12.60
CA LEU A 59 5.22 -16.04 -13.16
C LEU A 59 6.05 -17.33 -13.30
N PRO A 60 6.62 -17.62 -14.49
CA PRO A 60 7.32 -18.91 -14.75
C PRO A 60 8.69 -19.03 -14.06
N VAL A 61 8.98 -18.13 -13.12
CA VAL A 61 10.25 -18.09 -12.38
C VAL A 61 10.17 -18.77 -11.01
N PHE A 62 8.98 -19.13 -10.56
CA PHE A 62 8.77 -19.75 -9.26
C PHE A 62 8.35 -21.22 -9.42
N GLU A 63 9.03 -22.11 -8.71
CA GLU A 63 8.66 -23.52 -8.63
C GLU A 63 7.52 -23.77 -7.64
N GLN A 64 7.33 -22.85 -6.68
CA GLN A 64 6.35 -22.97 -5.59
C GLN A 64 5.54 -21.70 -5.46
N ASP A 65 4.22 -21.82 -5.55
CA ASP A 65 3.28 -20.71 -5.39
C ASP A 65 3.39 -20.01 -4.03
N VAL A 66 3.73 -20.78 -2.98
CA VAL A 66 3.93 -20.25 -1.63
C VAL A 66 5.03 -19.19 -1.62
N VAL A 67 6.15 -19.46 -2.27
CA VAL A 67 7.27 -18.53 -2.36
C VAL A 67 6.88 -17.29 -3.16
N ALA A 68 6.16 -17.47 -4.26
CA ALA A 68 5.68 -16.35 -5.08
C ALA A 68 4.73 -15.42 -4.31
N GLY A 69 3.75 -15.98 -3.58
CA GLY A 69 2.81 -15.21 -2.77
C GLY A 69 3.48 -14.47 -1.61
N ASN A 70 4.39 -15.15 -0.90
CA ASN A 70 5.13 -14.53 0.20
C ASN A 70 6.08 -13.44 -0.29
N LEU A 71 6.75 -13.64 -1.44
CA LEU A 71 7.57 -12.60 -2.08
C LEU A 71 6.74 -11.37 -2.45
N MET A 72 5.55 -11.56 -3.00
CA MET A 72 4.64 -10.44 -3.31
C MET A 72 4.37 -9.61 -2.06
N SER A 73 4.01 -10.25 -0.93
CA SER A 73 3.78 -9.56 0.34
C SER A 73 5.03 -8.83 0.83
N ALA A 74 6.21 -9.46 0.76
CA ALA A 74 7.48 -8.85 1.14
C ALA A 74 7.81 -7.61 0.29
N LEU A 75 7.55 -7.64 -1.00
CA LEU A 75 7.74 -6.49 -1.90
C LEU A 75 6.79 -5.33 -1.55
N PHE A 76 5.51 -5.61 -1.34
CA PHE A 76 4.54 -4.58 -0.95
C PHE A 76 4.86 -3.99 0.42
N ALA A 77 5.27 -4.81 1.39
CA ALA A 77 5.67 -4.36 2.72
C ALA A 77 6.91 -3.46 2.67
N SER A 78 7.93 -3.85 1.93
CA SER A 78 9.16 -3.05 1.77
C SER A 78 8.89 -1.73 1.04
N ALA A 79 8.03 -1.75 0.03
CA ALA A 79 7.55 -0.54 -0.64
C ALA A 79 6.76 0.35 0.33
N ALA A 80 5.91 -0.22 1.20
CA ALA A 80 5.19 0.52 2.23
C ALA A 80 6.13 1.24 3.20
N CYS A 81 7.19 0.58 3.67
CA CYS A 81 8.21 1.20 4.51
C CYS A 81 8.90 2.38 3.79
N SER A 82 9.16 2.24 2.49
CA SER A 82 9.75 3.31 1.68
C SER A 82 8.81 4.49 1.47
N VAL A 83 7.50 4.23 1.27
CA VAL A 83 6.48 5.29 1.18
C VAL A 83 6.27 5.96 2.53
N LEU A 84 6.34 5.22 3.65
CA LEU A 84 6.29 5.80 5.00
C LEU A 84 7.41 6.83 5.19
N LEU A 85 8.62 6.53 4.74
CA LEU A 85 9.73 7.52 4.77
C LEU A 85 9.36 8.79 3.99
N ILE A 86 8.72 8.67 2.80
CA ILE A 86 8.28 9.84 2.03
C ILE A 86 7.26 10.63 2.84
N VAL A 87 6.26 9.99 3.44
CA VAL A 87 5.25 10.64 4.27
C VAL A 87 5.89 11.39 5.45
N LEU A 88 6.83 10.76 6.15
CA LEU A 88 7.56 11.39 7.25
C LEU A 88 8.35 12.63 6.78
N ARG A 89 8.95 12.57 5.60
CA ARG A 89 9.64 13.73 4.99
C ARG A 89 8.68 14.86 4.62
N GLN A 90 7.49 14.54 4.10
CA GLN A 90 6.43 15.52 3.83
C GLN A 90 5.92 16.17 5.13
N LEU A 91 5.95 15.45 6.25
CA LEU A 91 5.67 15.98 7.58
C LEU A 91 6.87 16.67 8.25
N GLN A 92 7.92 17.01 7.48
CA GLN A 92 9.11 17.75 7.93
C GLN A 92 9.96 17.01 8.98
N VAL A 93 9.81 15.69 9.12
CA VAL A 93 10.70 14.89 9.96
C VAL A 93 12.12 14.88 9.33
N THR A 94 13.18 15.00 10.15
CA THR A 94 14.57 15.01 9.65
C THR A 94 14.90 13.71 8.91
N GLY A 95 15.90 13.77 7.98
CA GLY A 95 16.22 12.63 7.11
C GLY A 95 16.62 11.37 7.88
N LEU A 96 17.49 11.49 8.87
CA LEU A 96 17.93 10.36 9.69
C LEU A 96 16.76 9.77 10.51
N LEU A 97 15.97 10.62 11.15
CA LEU A 97 14.84 10.17 11.95
C LEU A 97 13.77 9.49 11.08
N SER A 98 13.53 10.01 9.87
CA SER A 98 12.59 9.37 8.93
C SER A 98 13.03 7.96 8.54
N VAL A 99 14.32 7.76 8.26
CA VAL A 99 14.87 6.42 7.98
C VAL A 99 14.73 5.51 9.19
N SER A 100 15.11 5.99 10.38
CA SER A 100 15.01 5.20 11.61
C SER A 100 13.57 4.78 11.91
N LEU A 101 12.60 5.71 11.82
CA LEU A 101 11.20 5.41 12.08
C LEU A 101 10.61 4.43 11.05
N ALA A 102 10.97 4.58 9.77
CA ALA A 102 10.52 3.65 8.73
C ALA A 102 11.09 2.23 8.95
N LEU A 103 12.36 2.12 9.38
CA LEU A 103 12.95 0.83 9.74
C LEU A 103 12.32 0.25 11.00
N VAL A 104 12.14 1.03 12.07
CA VAL A 104 11.46 0.57 13.30
C VAL A 104 10.05 0.05 12.99
N TYR A 105 9.31 0.75 12.13
CA TYR A 105 8.00 0.27 11.68
C TYR A 105 8.10 -1.07 10.94
N GLY A 106 8.98 -1.16 9.93
CA GLY A 106 9.15 -2.37 9.12
C GLY A 106 9.66 -3.56 9.92
N LEU A 107 10.46 -3.32 10.97
CA LEU A 107 11.02 -4.34 11.85
C LEU A 107 10.14 -4.62 13.08
N SER A 108 9.00 -3.95 13.23
CA SER A 108 8.05 -4.24 14.29
C SER A 108 7.48 -5.67 14.12
N ALA A 109 7.35 -6.42 15.21
CA ALA A 109 6.92 -7.82 15.16
C ALA A 109 5.58 -7.99 14.42
N THR A 110 4.62 -7.09 14.65
CA THR A 110 3.29 -7.14 14.03
C THR A 110 3.37 -6.92 12.52
N PHE A 111 4.12 -5.91 12.04
CA PHE A 111 4.22 -5.65 10.61
C PHE A 111 5.08 -6.69 9.90
N TRP A 112 6.18 -7.12 10.51
CA TRP A 112 7.07 -8.13 9.97
C TRP A 112 6.34 -9.47 9.76
N SER A 113 5.58 -9.96 10.75
CA SER A 113 4.84 -11.22 10.61
C SER A 113 3.90 -11.21 9.40
N GLN A 114 3.25 -10.08 9.10
CA GLN A 114 2.36 -9.92 7.97
C GLN A 114 3.10 -9.64 6.64
N ALA A 115 4.36 -9.20 6.72
CA ALA A 115 5.18 -8.91 5.54
C ALA A 115 5.75 -10.17 4.88
N ILE A 116 5.94 -11.25 5.64
CA ILE A 116 6.63 -12.46 5.19
C ILE A 116 5.68 -13.60 4.77
N ILE A 117 4.38 -13.42 4.89
CA ILE A 117 3.34 -14.37 4.49
C ILE A 117 2.38 -13.72 3.51
N VAL A 118 1.68 -14.54 2.72
CA VAL A 118 0.68 -14.05 1.76
C VAL A 118 -0.57 -13.58 2.48
N GLU A 119 -0.62 -12.25 2.73
CA GLU A 119 -1.69 -11.58 3.44
C GLU A 119 -2.04 -10.22 2.82
N VAL A 120 -3.28 -9.79 2.99
CA VAL A 120 -3.82 -8.56 2.39
C VAL A 120 -3.22 -7.28 2.98
N TYR A 121 -2.63 -7.35 4.17
CA TYR A 121 -2.24 -6.18 4.96
C TYR A 121 -1.07 -5.41 4.37
N SER A 122 -0.07 -6.08 3.80
CA SER A 122 1.10 -5.42 3.19
C SER A 122 0.67 -4.48 2.06
N LEU A 123 -0.20 -4.95 1.16
CA LEU A 123 -0.75 -4.13 0.08
C LEU A 123 -1.71 -3.05 0.62
N ALA A 124 -2.51 -3.37 1.65
CA ALA A 124 -3.42 -2.40 2.25
C ALA A 124 -2.68 -1.19 2.85
N VAL A 125 -1.61 -1.44 3.60
CA VAL A 125 -0.77 -0.39 4.19
C VAL A 125 -0.05 0.41 3.11
N LEU A 126 0.50 -0.24 2.09
CA LEU A 126 1.13 0.45 0.96
C LEU A 126 0.17 1.44 0.30
N LEU A 127 -1.04 0.99 -0.06
CA LEU A 127 -2.04 1.83 -0.71
C LEU A 127 -2.50 2.98 0.20
N PHE A 128 -2.70 2.72 1.50
CA PHE A 128 -3.03 3.76 2.46
C PHE A 128 -1.94 4.83 2.57
N LEU A 129 -0.68 4.43 2.66
CA LEU A 129 0.45 5.37 2.73
C LEU A 129 0.61 6.17 1.43
N ILE A 130 0.33 5.58 0.27
CA ILE A 130 0.28 6.32 -1.00
C ILE A 130 -0.85 7.36 -0.96
N CYS A 131 -2.06 7.00 -0.51
CA CYS A 131 -3.16 7.96 -0.35
C CYS A 131 -2.79 9.10 0.59
N LEU A 132 -2.13 8.79 1.71
CA LEU A 132 -1.66 9.79 2.66
C LEU A 132 -0.63 10.73 2.04
N SER A 133 0.36 10.18 1.33
CA SER A 133 1.38 10.96 0.61
C SER A 133 0.77 11.87 -0.46
N LEU A 134 -0.20 11.36 -1.25
CA LEU A 134 -0.89 12.14 -2.26
C LEU A 134 -1.74 13.27 -1.66
N SER A 135 -2.41 13.01 -0.52
CA SER A 135 -3.17 14.02 0.21
C SER A 135 -2.26 15.15 0.72
N LEU A 136 -1.10 14.80 1.28
CA LEU A 136 -0.09 15.76 1.72
C LEU A 136 0.48 16.56 0.53
N ALA A 137 0.80 15.89 -0.57
CA ALA A 137 1.29 16.54 -1.79
C ALA A 137 0.26 17.53 -2.39
N TYR A 138 -1.03 17.17 -2.36
CA TYR A 138 -2.10 18.10 -2.75
C TYR A 138 -2.21 19.28 -1.79
N ARG A 139 -2.20 19.04 -0.48
CA ARG A 139 -2.24 20.11 0.53
C ARG A 139 -1.15 21.16 0.29
N ASP A 140 0.06 20.72 -0.05
CA ASP A 140 1.23 21.57 -0.16
C ASP A 140 1.34 22.27 -1.54
N SER A 141 0.86 21.65 -2.63
CA SER A 141 1.03 22.17 -4.00
C SER A 141 -0.25 22.61 -4.70
N GLU A 142 -1.42 22.20 -4.20
CA GLU A 142 -2.76 22.42 -4.78
C GLU A 142 -2.94 21.90 -6.22
N GLN A 143 -2.03 21.04 -6.70
CA GLN A 143 -2.12 20.52 -8.06
C GLN A 143 -3.17 19.41 -8.14
N VAL A 144 -4.17 19.60 -9.00
CA VAL A 144 -5.30 18.68 -9.21
C VAL A 144 -4.88 17.26 -9.56
N LYS A 145 -3.74 17.08 -10.21
CA LYS A 145 -3.21 15.73 -10.53
C LYS A 145 -3.10 14.83 -9.28
N TYR A 146 -2.77 15.39 -8.11
CA TYR A 146 -2.68 14.60 -6.87
C TYR A 146 -4.05 14.14 -6.37
N LEU A 147 -5.12 14.92 -6.58
CA LEU A 147 -6.48 14.49 -6.28
C LEU A 147 -6.94 13.37 -7.23
N LEU A 148 -6.61 13.48 -8.52
CA LEU A 148 -6.95 12.42 -9.48
C LEU A 148 -6.25 11.11 -9.15
N TRP A 149 -4.94 11.15 -8.83
CA TRP A 149 -4.21 9.97 -8.39
C TRP A 149 -4.73 9.45 -7.04
N LEU A 150 -5.08 10.35 -6.11
CA LEU A 150 -5.67 9.96 -4.83
C LEU A 150 -7.00 9.22 -5.04
N ALA A 151 -7.88 9.73 -5.88
CA ALA A 151 -9.16 9.08 -6.17
C ALA A 151 -8.97 7.68 -6.78
N LEU A 152 -8.03 7.54 -7.72
CA LEU A 152 -7.69 6.24 -8.32
C LEU A 152 -7.14 5.26 -7.29
N VAL A 153 -6.10 5.67 -6.55
CA VAL A 153 -5.45 4.79 -5.56
C VAL A 153 -6.40 4.46 -4.41
N TYR A 154 -7.22 5.41 -3.96
CA TYR A 154 -8.21 5.16 -2.93
C TYR A 154 -9.28 4.14 -3.38
N GLY A 155 -9.75 4.22 -4.62
CA GLY A 155 -10.66 3.22 -5.19
C GLY A 155 -10.02 1.82 -5.24
N LEU A 156 -8.76 1.71 -5.66
CA LEU A 156 -7.99 0.47 -5.62
C LEU A 156 -7.80 -0.04 -4.19
N ALA A 157 -7.53 0.85 -3.24
CA ALA A 157 -7.36 0.51 -1.83
C ALA A 157 -8.65 -0.04 -1.20
N LEU A 158 -9.81 0.52 -1.55
CA LEU A 158 -11.12 -0.01 -1.14
C LEU A 158 -11.37 -1.42 -1.68
N SER A 159 -10.92 -1.72 -2.90
CA SER A 159 -11.04 -3.05 -3.50
C SER A 159 -10.04 -4.07 -2.94
N ASN A 160 -9.01 -3.61 -2.21
CA ASN A 160 -8.09 -4.48 -1.49
C ASN A 160 -8.58 -4.76 -0.06
N HIS A 161 -8.64 -3.74 0.80
CA HIS A 161 -9.00 -3.90 2.21
C HIS A 161 -9.74 -2.64 2.71
N TRP A 162 -11.06 -2.59 2.46
CA TRP A 162 -11.88 -1.43 2.80
C TRP A 162 -11.87 -1.03 4.30
N PRO A 163 -11.74 -1.96 5.30
CA PRO A 163 -11.76 -1.55 6.71
C PRO A 163 -10.61 -0.61 7.07
N LEU A 164 -9.38 -0.90 6.62
CA LEU A 164 -8.24 -0.01 6.86
C LEU A 164 -8.46 1.35 6.20
N GLN A 165 -8.96 1.36 4.97
CA GLN A 165 -9.23 2.61 4.25
C GLN A 165 -10.34 3.42 4.93
N GLY A 166 -11.42 2.75 5.37
CA GLY A 166 -12.51 3.37 6.11
C GLY A 166 -12.04 4.05 7.40
N LEU A 167 -11.23 3.34 8.19
CA LEU A 167 -10.62 3.88 9.41
C LEU A 167 -9.64 5.03 9.13
N GLY A 168 -8.93 4.99 8.02
CA GLY A 168 -7.98 6.02 7.61
C GLY A 168 -8.63 7.25 6.96
N THR A 169 -9.85 7.12 6.42
CA THR A 169 -10.54 8.19 5.69
C THR A 169 -10.66 9.50 6.48
N PRO A 170 -11.02 9.52 7.79
CA PRO A 170 -11.05 10.77 8.55
C PRO A 170 -9.73 11.53 8.56
N ALA A 171 -8.58 10.80 8.59
CA ALA A 171 -7.27 11.44 8.54
C ALA A 171 -7.01 12.08 7.16
N LEU A 172 -7.35 11.39 6.05
CA LEU A 172 -7.24 11.96 4.71
C LEU A 172 -8.11 13.20 4.55
N LEU A 173 -9.37 13.14 5.03
CA LEU A 173 -10.28 14.29 5.00
C LEU A 173 -9.76 15.46 5.84
N ALA A 174 -9.20 15.20 7.01
CA ALA A 174 -8.62 16.26 7.85
C ALA A 174 -7.44 16.97 7.17
N ILE A 175 -6.61 16.25 6.40
CA ILE A 175 -5.52 16.84 5.62
C ILE A 175 -6.06 17.71 4.48
N LEU A 176 -7.15 17.28 3.83
CA LEU A 176 -7.75 17.99 2.69
C LEU A 176 -8.69 19.13 3.11
N ALA A 177 -9.24 19.11 4.32
CA ALA A 177 -10.25 20.06 4.81
C ALA A 177 -9.85 21.54 4.64
N PRO A 178 -8.60 21.98 4.91
CA PRO A 178 -8.20 23.37 4.71
C PRO A 178 -8.34 23.84 3.24
N LYS A 179 -8.32 22.91 2.29
CA LYS A 179 -8.43 23.16 0.84
C LYS A 179 -9.81 22.78 0.25
N ALA A 180 -10.77 22.44 1.10
CA ALA A 180 -12.09 21.96 0.67
C ALA A 180 -12.80 22.88 -0.31
N ARG A 181 -12.67 24.21 -0.17
CA ARG A 181 -13.26 25.19 -1.10
C ARG A 181 -12.74 25.05 -2.53
N LEU A 182 -11.46 24.70 -2.69
CA LEU A 182 -10.86 24.48 -4.02
C LEU A 182 -11.35 23.16 -4.62
N ILE A 183 -11.46 22.13 -3.79
CA ILE A 183 -11.98 20.80 -4.19
C ILE A 183 -13.44 20.95 -4.66
N VAL A 184 -14.28 21.64 -3.88
CA VAL A 184 -15.68 21.88 -4.24
C VAL A 184 -15.80 22.67 -5.54
N ARG A 185 -14.97 23.71 -5.73
CA ARG A 185 -14.94 24.45 -7.00
C ARG A 185 -14.60 23.55 -8.18
N PHE A 186 -13.59 22.68 -8.04
CA PHE A 186 -13.19 21.75 -9.10
C PHE A 186 -14.31 20.76 -9.45
N LEU A 187 -15.04 20.24 -8.44
CA LEU A 187 -16.15 19.30 -8.66
C LEU A 187 -17.41 19.98 -9.21
N LEU A 188 -17.60 21.26 -8.95
CA LEU A 188 -18.78 22.03 -9.38
C LEU A 188 -18.56 22.82 -10.68
N VAL A 189 -17.35 22.87 -11.23
CA VAL A 189 -17.13 23.41 -12.57
C VAL A 189 -17.83 22.49 -13.58
N PRO A 190 -18.90 22.95 -14.25
CA PRO A 190 -19.60 22.11 -15.19
C PRO A 190 -18.65 21.74 -16.34
N ALA A 191 -18.81 20.50 -16.86
CA ALA A 191 -18.03 19.92 -17.94
C ALA A 191 -18.05 20.73 -19.26
N ASN A 192 -18.72 21.85 -19.30
CA ASN A 192 -18.86 22.76 -20.45
C ASN A 192 -17.57 23.52 -20.81
N PHE A 193 -16.46 23.33 -20.06
CA PHE A 193 -15.17 23.96 -20.36
C PHE A 193 -14.19 23.03 -21.10
N LEU A 194 -14.62 21.82 -21.48
CA LEU A 194 -13.82 20.90 -22.32
C LEU A 194 -14.19 20.97 -23.81
N ALA A 195 -14.91 22.01 -24.21
CA ALA A 195 -15.26 22.28 -25.62
C ALA A 195 -14.71 23.65 -26.04
N ILE A 196 -13.38 23.78 -26.10
CA ILE A 196 -12.64 24.70 -26.99
C ILE A 196 -11.36 24.01 -27.42
#